data_f97cf5ae6bfebd1d86c24bf745aa6324
#
_entry.id   f97cf5ae6bfebd1d86c24bf745aa6324
#
_cell.length_a   1.000
_cell.length_b   1.000
_cell.length_c   1.000
_cell.angle_alpha   90.00
_cell.angle_beta   90.00
_cell.angle_gamma   90.00
#
_symmetry.space_group_name_H-M   'P 1'
#
loop_
_entity.id
_entity.type
_entity.pdbx_description
1 polymer ?
#
loop_
_entity_poly.entity_id
_entity_poly.type
_entity_poly.pdbx_seq_one_letter_code
_entity_poly.pdbx_strand_id
1 'polypeptide(L)'
;MEAIDTVSPIHRISVEQFHRMIAAGVFTDGDRVELIDGEMRDMAPIGPAHGGFTDRLTMALAPKLTGKAIVRVQGALVLDDGTEVYPDLVVLAQRKDWYSKANPIGEDALLVIEVADSSLSLDLGTKLSRYARAGIRRYWVVDIKSRKLHDHRDPDRFGRRYRQLHSLDRGVLSVAIAGVDISLDIGQLLGR
;
A
#
# COMPACT_ATOMS: atom_id res chain seq x y z
N MET A 1 -23.33 41.14 11.59
CA MET A 1 -23.95 39.94 10.95
C MET A 1 -22.85 39.29 10.16
N GLU A 2 -22.12 38.35 10.83
CA GLU A 2 -21.03 37.60 10.19
C GLU A 2 -21.62 36.65 9.17
N ALA A 3 -21.10 36.72 7.95
CA ALA A 3 -21.42 35.77 6.91
C ALA A 3 -20.89 34.39 7.33
N ILE A 4 -21.80 33.46 7.62
CA ILE A 4 -21.44 32.05 7.78
C ILE A 4 -21.01 31.59 6.39
N ASP A 5 -19.70 31.43 6.21
CA ASP A 5 -19.11 30.86 5.00
C ASP A 5 -19.52 29.37 4.95
N THR A 6 -20.64 29.09 4.35
CA THR A 6 -21.14 27.73 4.13
C THR A 6 -20.32 27.11 2.99
N VAL A 7 -19.16 26.53 3.34
CA VAL A 7 -18.40 25.71 2.41
C VAL A 7 -19.29 24.57 1.93
N SER A 8 -19.61 24.55 0.63
CA SER A 8 -20.37 23.45 0.03
C SER A 8 -19.65 22.11 0.27
N PRO A 9 -20.37 21.05 0.66
CA PRO A 9 -19.76 19.77 0.91
C PRO A 9 -19.10 19.21 -0.37
N ILE A 10 -17.90 18.65 -0.22
CA ILE A 10 -17.21 17.93 -1.30
C ILE A 10 -18.03 16.69 -1.66
N HIS A 11 -18.35 16.50 -2.94
CA HIS A 11 -18.94 15.26 -3.42
C HIS A 11 -17.86 14.18 -3.48
N ARG A 12 -18.04 13.09 -2.72
CA ARG A 12 -17.13 11.96 -2.70
C ARG A 12 -17.67 10.83 -3.55
N ILE A 13 -16.81 10.19 -4.33
CA ILE A 13 -17.19 9.08 -5.18
C ILE A 13 -16.89 7.73 -4.53
N SER A 14 -17.65 6.70 -4.91
CA SER A 14 -17.38 5.32 -4.50
C SER A 14 -16.38 4.65 -5.44
N VAL A 15 -15.79 3.52 -4.99
CA VAL A 15 -14.95 2.65 -5.84
C VAL A 15 -15.73 2.17 -7.07
N GLU A 16 -17.03 1.87 -6.93
CA GLU A 16 -17.88 1.51 -8.07
C GLU A 16 -17.98 2.65 -9.09
N GLN A 17 -18.17 3.89 -8.63
CA GLN A 17 -18.21 5.06 -9.52
C GLN A 17 -16.83 5.28 -10.18
N PHE A 18 -15.74 5.12 -9.43
CA PHE A 18 -14.39 5.21 -9.96
C PHE A 18 -14.14 4.18 -11.06
N HIS A 19 -14.53 2.90 -10.85
CA HIS A 19 -14.43 1.87 -11.89
C HIS A 19 -15.29 2.18 -13.12
N ARG A 20 -16.48 2.76 -12.96
CA ARG A 20 -17.30 3.20 -14.10
C ARG A 20 -16.61 4.32 -14.89
N MET A 21 -15.93 5.25 -14.21
CA MET A 21 -15.14 6.29 -14.88
C MET A 21 -13.97 5.71 -15.67
N ILE A 22 -13.25 4.74 -15.10
CA ILE A 22 -12.18 4.01 -15.81
C ILE A 22 -12.75 3.31 -17.05
N ALA A 23 -13.84 2.57 -16.91
CA ALA A 23 -14.48 1.84 -18.01
C ALA A 23 -15.03 2.77 -19.11
N ALA A 24 -15.45 3.98 -18.76
CA ALA A 24 -15.89 5.02 -19.69
C ALA A 24 -14.75 5.76 -20.38
N GLY A 25 -13.47 5.44 -20.07
CA GLY A 25 -12.31 6.10 -20.68
C GLY A 25 -12.09 7.54 -20.21
N VAL A 26 -12.52 7.88 -19.00
CA VAL A 26 -12.26 9.19 -18.39
C VAL A 26 -10.78 9.42 -18.17
N PHE A 27 -10.03 8.34 -17.91
CA PHE A 27 -8.59 8.34 -17.75
C PHE A 27 -7.90 7.73 -18.98
N THR A 28 -6.73 8.26 -19.31
CA THR A 28 -5.86 7.74 -20.38
C THR A 28 -4.85 6.74 -19.80
N ASP A 29 -4.16 5.99 -20.68
CA ASP A 29 -3.12 5.02 -20.27
C ASP A 29 -1.95 5.66 -19.49
N GLY A 30 -1.78 6.98 -19.57
CA GLY A 30 -0.77 7.74 -18.85
C GLY A 30 -1.23 8.20 -17.46
N ASP A 31 -2.51 8.17 -17.18
CA ASP A 31 -3.06 8.65 -15.91
C ASP A 31 -2.90 7.56 -14.83
N ARG A 32 -2.19 7.90 -13.77
CA ARG A 32 -2.01 7.04 -12.61
C ARG A 32 -2.76 7.67 -11.44
N VAL A 33 -3.96 7.19 -11.19
CA VAL A 33 -4.89 7.77 -10.20
C VAL A 33 -5.27 6.70 -9.19
N GLU A 34 -5.25 7.04 -7.91
CA GLU A 34 -5.82 6.24 -6.82
C GLU A 34 -7.00 6.96 -6.18
N LEU A 35 -7.91 6.23 -5.56
CA LEU A 35 -9.05 6.77 -4.83
C LEU A 35 -8.82 6.64 -3.32
N ILE A 36 -8.83 7.76 -2.59
CA ILE A 36 -8.69 7.77 -1.14
C ILE A 36 -9.81 8.62 -0.53
N ASP A 37 -10.64 8.00 0.31
CA ASP A 37 -11.80 8.64 0.95
C ASP A 37 -12.76 9.30 -0.04
N GLY A 38 -12.93 8.72 -1.23
CA GLY A 38 -13.76 9.26 -2.29
C GLY A 38 -13.16 10.43 -3.05
N GLU A 39 -11.89 10.73 -2.85
CA GLU A 39 -11.13 11.75 -3.58
C GLU A 39 -10.11 11.08 -4.50
N MET A 40 -10.09 11.48 -5.76
CA MET A 40 -9.09 11.02 -6.73
C MET A 40 -7.77 11.75 -6.48
N ARG A 41 -6.66 11.00 -6.50
CA ARG A 41 -5.32 11.51 -6.29
C ARG A 41 -4.37 11.01 -7.36
N ASP A 42 -3.62 11.92 -7.95
CA ASP A 42 -2.55 11.56 -8.87
C ASP A 42 -1.41 10.86 -8.11
N MET A 43 -0.94 9.77 -8.67
CA MET A 43 0.24 9.07 -8.16
C MET A 43 1.50 9.66 -8.78
N ALA A 44 2.55 9.82 -7.96
CA ALA A 44 3.83 10.30 -8.45
C ALA A 44 4.43 9.35 -9.51
N PRO A 45 5.16 9.89 -10.50
CA PRO A 45 5.91 9.07 -11.45
C PRO A 45 6.95 8.20 -10.75
N ILE A 46 7.14 6.98 -11.27
CA ILE A 46 8.15 6.04 -10.75
C ILE A 46 9.52 6.43 -11.29
N GLY A 47 10.38 6.91 -10.40
CA GLY A 47 11.78 7.18 -10.73
C GLY A 47 12.65 5.90 -10.61
N PRO A 48 13.90 5.93 -11.15
CA PRO A 48 14.80 4.77 -11.13
C PRO A 48 15.14 4.26 -9.72
N ALA A 49 15.28 5.16 -8.74
CA ALA A 49 15.54 4.77 -7.36
C ALA A 49 14.36 3.98 -6.77
N HIS A 50 13.14 4.48 -6.94
CA HIS A 50 11.92 3.82 -6.50
C HIS A 50 11.78 2.43 -7.16
N GLY A 51 11.93 2.33 -8.48
CA GLY A 51 11.90 1.06 -9.20
C GLY A 51 12.91 0.04 -8.65
N GLY A 52 14.16 0.47 -8.45
CA GLY A 52 15.22 -0.39 -7.92
C GLY A 52 14.94 -0.93 -6.51
N PHE A 53 14.28 -0.16 -5.63
CA PHE A 53 13.85 -0.67 -4.31
C PHE A 53 12.68 -1.64 -4.45
N THR A 54 11.72 -1.34 -5.32
CA THR A 54 10.58 -2.25 -5.62
C THR A 54 11.08 -3.59 -6.14
N ASP A 55 12.05 -3.60 -7.05
CA ASP A 55 12.66 -4.82 -7.59
C ASP A 55 13.38 -5.63 -6.50
N ARG A 56 14.18 -4.99 -5.64
CA ARG A 56 14.85 -5.68 -4.52
C ARG A 56 13.86 -6.33 -3.56
N LEU A 57 12.78 -5.63 -3.20
CA LEU A 57 11.72 -6.17 -2.35
C LEU A 57 11.01 -7.35 -3.02
N THR A 58 10.72 -7.24 -4.30
CA THR A 58 10.09 -8.30 -5.09
C THR A 58 10.97 -9.56 -5.10
N MET A 59 12.26 -9.40 -5.41
CA MET A 59 13.22 -10.52 -5.42
C MET A 59 13.48 -11.11 -4.05
N ALA A 60 13.37 -10.31 -2.98
CA ALA A 60 13.53 -10.79 -1.62
C ALA A 60 12.33 -11.61 -1.11
N LEU A 61 11.12 -11.31 -1.60
CA LEU A 61 9.87 -11.90 -1.11
C LEU A 61 9.28 -12.97 -2.04
N ALA A 62 9.17 -12.70 -3.33
CA ALA A 62 8.42 -13.56 -4.25
C ALA A 62 8.95 -15.00 -4.31
N PRO A 63 10.27 -15.27 -4.39
CA PRO A 63 10.77 -16.65 -4.43
C PRO A 63 10.45 -17.44 -3.16
N LYS A 64 10.45 -16.77 -1.98
CA LYS A 64 10.17 -17.39 -0.69
C LYS A 64 8.69 -17.70 -0.49
N LEU A 65 7.82 -16.96 -1.15
CA LEU A 65 6.36 -17.06 -1.04
C LEU A 65 5.70 -17.84 -2.17
N THR A 66 6.47 -18.34 -3.13
CA THR A 66 5.96 -19.14 -4.25
C THR A 66 5.11 -20.31 -3.77
N GLY A 67 3.86 -20.39 -4.27
CA GLY A 67 2.90 -21.42 -3.88
C GLY A 67 2.27 -21.26 -2.49
N LYS A 68 2.60 -20.22 -1.76
CA LYS A 68 2.06 -19.92 -0.41
C LYS A 68 1.28 -18.60 -0.36
N ALA A 69 1.71 -17.61 -1.11
CA ALA A 69 1.08 -16.31 -1.23
C ALA A 69 1.35 -15.74 -2.63
N ILE A 70 0.61 -14.69 -2.98
CA ILE A 70 0.80 -13.96 -4.24
C ILE A 70 1.49 -12.64 -3.91
N VAL A 71 2.65 -12.38 -4.51
CA VAL A 71 3.29 -11.06 -4.46
C VAL A 71 2.86 -10.28 -5.70
N ARG A 72 2.11 -9.21 -5.49
CA ARG A 72 1.62 -8.33 -6.54
C ARG A 72 2.33 -6.99 -6.46
N VAL A 73 2.82 -6.52 -7.61
CA VAL A 73 3.48 -5.22 -7.75
C VAL A 73 2.49 -4.25 -8.38
N GLN A 74 2.30 -3.10 -7.75
CA GLN A 74 1.51 -1.97 -8.25
C GLN A 74 0.10 -2.33 -8.76
N GLY A 75 -0.57 -3.23 -8.07
CA GLY A 75 -1.93 -3.64 -8.39
C GLY A 75 -2.94 -3.08 -7.40
N ALA A 76 -4.19 -2.96 -7.85
CA ALA A 76 -5.28 -2.43 -7.05
C ALA A 76 -5.53 -3.24 -5.77
N LEU A 77 -5.82 -2.53 -4.69
CA LEU A 77 -6.25 -3.05 -3.40
C LEU A 77 -7.41 -2.19 -2.88
N VAL A 78 -8.59 -2.77 -2.76
CA VAL A 78 -9.78 -2.09 -2.24
C VAL A 78 -9.78 -2.16 -0.72
N LEU A 79 -9.85 -1.02 -0.04
CA LEU A 79 -9.85 -0.96 1.42
C LEU A 79 -11.25 -0.78 2.00
N ASP A 80 -12.08 0.00 1.33
CA ASP A 80 -13.51 0.25 1.62
C ASP A 80 -14.21 0.85 0.39
N ASP A 81 -15.50 1.21 0.52
CA ASP A 81 -16.31 1.73 -0.59
C ASP A 81 -15.79 3.03 -1.21
N GLY A 82 -14.96 3.79 -0.51
CA GLY A 82 -14.39 5.05 -0.98
C GLY A 82 -12.88 5.02 -1.17
N THR A 83 -12.24 3.86 -1.02
CA THR A 83 -10.78 3.79 -1.05
C THR A 83 -10.29 2.58 -1.84
N GLU A 84 -9.65 2.83 -2.97
CA GLU A 84 -8.86 1.87 -3.74
C GLU A 84 -7.48 2.46 -4.00
N VAL A 85 -6.45 1.76 -3.55
CA VAL A 85 -5.05 2.17 -3.64
C VAL A 85 -4.25 1.20 -4.49
N TYR A 86 -3.06 1.64 -4.94
CA TYR A 86 -2.14 0.84 -5.74
C TYR A 86 -0.78 0.77 -5.04
N PRO A 87 -0.65 -0.02 -3.96
CA PRO A 87 0.60 -0.12 -3.22
C PRO A 87 1.74 -0.63 -4.11
N ASP A 88 2.98 -0.24 -3.82
CA ASP A 88 4.13 -0.68 -4.60
C ASP A 88 4.29 -2.19 -4.58
N LEU A 89 4.08 -2.82 -3.40
CA LEU A 89 3.90 -4.28 -3.30
C LEU A 89 2.78 -4.61 -2.33
N VAL A 90 2.04 -5.66 -2.65
CA VAL A 90 1.16 -6.31 -1.69
C VAL A 90 1.36 -7.82 -1.74
N VAL A 91 1.49 -8.42 -0.55
CA VAL A 91 1.48 -9.88 -0.41
C VAL A 91 0.06 -10.28 -0.07
N LEU A 92 -0.57 -11.02 -0.97
CA LEU A 92 -1.95 -11.47 -0.88
C LEU A 92 -2.05 -12.94 -0.48
N ALA A 93 -3.11 -13.30 0.20
CA ALA A 93 -3.44 -14.69 0.45
C ALA A 93 -3.56 -15.46 -0.88
N GLN A 94 -3.13 -16.74 -0.87
CA GLN A 94 -3.22 -17.60 -2.06
C GLN A 94 -4.69 -17.81 -2.43
N ARG A 95 -5.04 -17.54 -3.71
CA ARG A 95 -6.37 -17.73 -4.27
C ARG A 95 -6.29 -18.40 -5.64
N LYS A 96 -7.14 -19.39 -5.91
CA LYS A 96 -7.09 -20.20 -7.13
C LYS A 96 -7.29 -19.39 -8.41
N ASP A 97 -8.13 -18.36 -8.38
CA ASP A 97 -8.41 -17.48 -9.50
C ASP A 97 -7.41 -16.31 -9.64
N TRP A 98 -6.40 -16.23 -8.79
CA TRP A 98 -5.38 -15.18 -8.80
C TRP A 98 -5.95 -13.75 -8.76
N TYR A 99 -7.13 -13.59 -8.18
CA TYR A 99 -7.88 -12.33 -8.16
C TYR A 99 -8.20 -11.78 -9.57
N SER A 100 -8.43 -12.69 -10.55
CA SER A 100 -8.73 -12.31 -11.93
C SER A 100 -10.18 -11.86 -12.14
N LYS A 101 -11.07 -12.15 -11.17
CA LYS A 101 -12.51 -11.82 -11.26
C LYS A 101 -12.89 -10.57 -10.47
N ALA A 102 -12.12 -10.22 -9.46
CA ALA A 102 -12.34 -9.03 -8.62
C ALA A 102 -11.01 -8.61 -7.99
N ASN A 103 -10.82 -7.32 -7.76
CA ASN A 103 -9.68 -6.81 -7.02
C ASN A 103 -9.64 -7.39 -5.61
N PRO A 104 -8.43 -7.63 -5.03
CA PRO A 104 -8.30 -8.01 -3.63
C PRO A 104 -8.81 -6.89 -2.72
N ILE A 105 -9.30 -7.29 -1.56
CA ILE A 105 -9.74 -6.40 -0.49
C ILE A 105 -8.73 -6.39 0.66
N GLY A 106 -8.87 -5.45 1.60
CA GLY A 106 -7.94 -5.32 2.73
C GLY A 106 -7.72 -6.62 3.52
N GLU A 107 -8.73 -7.48 3.64
CA GLU A 107 -8.64 -8.77 4.36
C GLU A 107 -7.78 -9.82 3.63
N ASP A 108 -7.63 -9.69 2.31
CA ASP A 108 -6.76 -10.55 1.50
C ASP A 108 -5.27 -10.20 1.67
N ALA A 109 -4.95 -9.00 2.16
CA ALA A 109 -3.58 -8.51 2.27
C ALA A 109 -2.90 -9.00 3.54
N LEU A 110 -1.82 -9.75 3.38
CA LEU A 110 -0.97 -10.24 4.47
C LEU A 110 0.12 -9.24 4.85
N LEU A 111 0.59 -8.46 3.87
CA LEU A 111 1.58 -7.41 4.02
C LEU A 111 1.37 -6.38 2.89
N VAL A 112 1.38 -5.10 3.23
CA VAL A 112 1.44 -4.01 2.25
C VAL A 112 2.76 -3.29 2.40
N ILE A 113 3.38 -2.89 1.28
CA ILE A 113 4.66 -2.19 1.26
C ILE A 113 4.55 -0.99 0.33
N GLU A 114 4.93 0.18 0.84
CA GLU A 114 5.14 1.40 0.07
C GLU A 114 6.63 1.77 0.04
N VAL A 115 7.09 2.22 -1.11
CA VAL A 115 8.47 2.67 -1.34
C VAL A 115 8.43 4.18 -1.47
N ALA A 116 8.76 4.90 -0.41
CA ALA A 116 8.61 6.34 -0.31
C ALA A 116 9.85 7.10 -0.78
N ASP A 117 9.75 7.80 -1.89
CA ASP A 117 10.73 8.80 -2.34
C ASP A 117 10.22 10.22 -2.07
N SER A 118 9.10 10.62 -2.68
CA SER A 118 8.41 11.90 -2.45
C SER A 118 7.11 11.75 -1.64
N SER A 119 6.61 10.53 -1.50
CA SER A 119 5.31 10.19 -0.90
C SER A 119 5.35 9.95 0.61
N LEU A 120 6.51 10.05 1.28
CA LEU A 120 6.68 9.62 2.68
C LEU A 120 5.61 10.18 3.63
N SER A 121 5.23 11.45 3.48
CA SER A 121 4.19 12.08 4.31
C SER A 121 2.81 11.45 4.08
N LEU A 122 2.47 11.10 2.83
CA LEU A 122 1.22 10.42 2.48
C LEU A 122 1.22 8.99 3.04
N ASP A 123 2.35 8.27 2.88
CA ASP A 123 2.48 6.87 3.26
C ASP A 123 2.49 6.68 4.78
N LEU A 124 3.20 7.55 5.53
CA LEU A 124 3.20 7.54 7.00
C LEU A 124 1.98 8.22 7.63
N GLY A 125 1.18 8.93 6.86
CA GLY A 125 -0.02 9.66 7.31
C GLY A 125 -1.32 9.01 6.84
N THR A 126 -1.84 9.51 5.74
CA THR A 126 -3.16 9.11 5.23
C THR A 126 -3.22 7.62 4.91
N LYS A 127 -2.29 7.07 4.12
CA LYS A 127 -2.29 5.65 3.74
C LYS A 127 -2.14 4.74 4.96
N LEU A 128 -1.20 5.05 5.88
CA LEU A 128 -1.05 4.31 7.15
C LEU A 128 -2.39 4.21 7.90
N SER A 129 -3.09 5.33 8.02
CA SER A 129 -4.39 5.38 8.69
C SER A 129 -5.44 4.51 7.99
N ARG A 130 -5.45 4.47 6.64
CA ARG A 130 -6.40 3.67 5.86
C ARG A 130 -6.06 2.19 5.93
N TYR A 131 -4.79 1.82 5.84
CA TYR A 131 -4.34 0.43 6.01
C TYR A 131 -4.64 -0.11 7.41
N ALA A 132 -4.41 0.68 8.47
CA ALA A 132 -4.76 0.30 9.83
C ALA A 132 -6.28 0.10 10.00
N ARG A 133 -7.11 1.01 9.47
CA ARG A 133 -8.58 0.91 9.50
C ARG A 133 -9.07 -0.34 8.76
N ALA A 134 -8.48 -0.67 7.61
CA ALA A 134 -8.78 -1.89 6.85
C ALA A 134 -8.33 -3.17 7.58
N GLY A 135 -7.54 -3.05 8.66
CA GLY A 135 -7.07 -4.18 9.46
C GLY A 135 -5.90 -4.92 8.85
N ILE A 136 -5.16 -4.29 7.96
CA ILE A 136 -3.93 -4.85 7.37
C ILE A 136 -2.92 -5.07 8.49
N ARG A 137 -2.58 -6.33 8.75
CA ARG A 137 -1.82 -6.74 9.94
C ARG A 137 -0.40 -6.20 9.97
N ARG A 138 0.18 -5.97 8.79
CA ARG A 138 1.55 -5.49 8.66
C ARG A 138 1.67 -4.53 7.49
N TYR A 139 2.31 -3.41 7.74
CA TYR A 139 2.53 -2.36 6.77
C TYR A 139 3.99 -1.90 6.83
N TRP A 140 4.68 -1.93 5.71
CA TRP A 140 6.05 -1.44 5.59
C TRP A 140 6.10 -0.18 4.77
N VAL A 141 6.89 0.78 5.23
CA VAL A 141 7.29 1.95 4.45
C VAL A 141 8.81 1.94 4.32
N VAL A 142 9.30 1.88 3.10
CA VAL A 142 10.72 2.00 2.78
C VAL A 142 11.02 3.45 2.43
N ASP A 143 11.58 4.19 3.39
CA ASP A 143 12.06 5.57 3.17
C ASP A 143 13.41 5.51 2.43
N ILE A 144 13.38 5.84 1.13
CA ILE A 144 14.57 5.81 0.27
C ILE A 144 15.61 6.83 0.73
N LYS A 145 15.18 8.03 1.13
CA LYS A 145 16.08 9.14 1.48
C LYS A 145 16.85 8.87 2.77
N SER A 146 16.18 8.39 3.80
CA SER A 146 16.83 8.05 5.07
C SER A 146 17.41 6.64 5.09
N ARG A 147 17.11 5.83 4.06
CA ARG A 147 17.43 4.39 3.99
C ARG A 147 16.99 3.66 5.24
N LYS A 148 15.69 3.74 5.53
CA LYS A 148 15.04 3.07 6.64
C LYS A 148 13.84 2.28 6.17
N LEU A 149 13.61 1.15 6.81
CA LEU A 149 12.37 0.40 6.71
C LEU A 149 11.58 0.64 8.00
N HIS A 150 10.36 1.16 7.87
CA HIS A 150 9.41 1.33 8.95
C HIS A 150 8.43 0.16 8.92
N ASP A 151 8.45 -0.70 9.93
CA ASP A 151 7.61 -1.88 10.05
C ASP A 151 6.52 -1.62 11.07
N HIS A 152 5.32 -1.34 10.58
CA HIS A 152 4.12 -1.08 11.36
C HIS A 152 3.33 -2.38 11.56
N ARG A 153 2.94 -2.68 12.80
CA ARG A 153 2.24 -3.91 13.22
C ARG A 153 1.11 -3.60 14.17
N ASP A 154 0.22 -4.58 14.37
CA ASP A 154 -0.89 -4.52 15.30
C ASP A 154 -1.83 -3.33 15.02
N PRO A 155 -2.65 -3.43 13.95
CA PRO A 155 -3.54 -2.36 13.55
C PRO A 155 -4.65 -2.12 14.59
N ASP A 156 -4.79 -0.88 15.02
CA ASP A 156 -5.94 -0.37 15.75
C ASP A 156 -6.93 0.22 14.73
N ARG A 157 -7.93 -0.57 14.34
CA ARG A 157 -8.92 -0.17 13.33
C ARG A 157 -9.69 1.09 13.71
N PHE A 158 -10.03 1.23 14.99
CA PHE A 158 -10.79 2.39 15.49
C PHE A 158 -9.89 3.62 15.65
N GLY A 159 -8.68 3.43 16.18
CA GLY A 159 -7.68 4.49 16.30
C GLY A 159 -7.01 4.84 14.97
N ARG A 160 -7.27 4.06 13.90
CA ARG A 160 -6.71 4.26 12.56
C ARG A 160 -5.19 4.41 12.58
N ARG A 161 -4.51 3.54 13.34
CA ARG A 161 -3.06 3.56 13.56
C ARG A 161 -2.55 2.15 13.84
N TYR A 162 -1.25 1.99 13.79
CA TYR A 162 -0.58 0.78 14.27
C TYR A 162 -0.05 1.02 15.69
N ARG A 163 -0.19 0.01 16.57
CA ARG A 163 0.28 0.09 17.96
C ARG A 163 1.77 -0.13 18.09
N GLN A 164 2.39 -0.77 17.11
CA GLN A 164 3.81 -1.09 17.12
C GLN A 164 4.48 -0.53 15.87
N LEU A 165 5.65 0.08 16.06
CA LEU A 165 6.53 0.57 15.01
C LEU A 165 7.96 0.13 15.30
N HIS A 166 8.59 -0.54 14.34
CA HIS A 166 10.03 -0.81 14.35
C HIS A 166 10.66 -0.14 13.14
N SER A 167 11.63 0.74 13.38
CA SER A 167 12.39 1.39 12.30
C SER A 167 13.80 0.81 12.25
N LEU A 168 14.16 0.28 11.09
CA LEU A 168 15.40 -0.45 10.88
C LEU A 168 16.19 0.16 9.72
N ASP A 169 17.49 0.33 9.90
CA ASP A 169 18.41 0.76 8.84
C ASP A 169 19.47 -0.34 8.52
N ARG A 170 19.54 -1.37 9.35
CA ARG A 170 20.42 -2.54 9.25
C ARG A 170 19.91 -3.70 10.10
N GLY A 171 20.61 -4.82 10.06
CA GLY A 171 20.28 -6.02 10.82
C GLY A 171 19.31 -6.94 10.09
N VAL A 172 18.82 -7.95 10.78
CA VAL A 172 17.91 -8.95 10.21
C VAL A 172 16.49 -8.72 10.71
N LEU A 173 15.56 -8.59 9.78
CA LEU A 173 14.12 -8.60 10.06
C LEU A 173 13.57 -10.00 9.80
N SER A 174 13.08 -10.64 10.87
CA SER A 174 12.36 -11.92 10.75
C SER A 174 10.86 -11.69 10.79
N VAL A 175 10.14 -12.30 9.85
CA VAL A 175 8.69 -12.19 9.72
C VAL A 175 8.07 -13.48 9.23
N ALA A 176 6.95 -13.89 9.84
CA ALA A 176 6.14 -14.99 9.34
C ALA A 176 5.03 -14.43 8.41
N ILE A 177 4.99 -14.88 7.15
CA ILE A 177 3.97 -14.50 6.16
C ILE A 177 3.44 -15.79 5.52
N ALA A 178 2.13 -16.00 5.51
CA ALA A 178 1.49 -17.21 4.96
C ALA A 178 2.07 -18.52 5.54
N GLY A 179 2.49 -18.52 6.80
CA GLY A 179 3.13 -19.68 7.44
C GLY A 179 4.58 -19.95 7.01
N VAL A 180 5.21 -19.00 6.31
CA VAL A 180 6.61 -19.06 5.92
C VAL A 180 7.41 -18.09 6.77
N ASP A 181 8.45 -18.56 7.43
CA ASP A 181 9.40 -17.71 8.15
C ASP A 181 10.40 -17.11 7.17
N ILE A 182 10.40 -15.80 7.07
CA ILE A 182 11.23 -15.04 6.15
C ILE A 182 12.21 -14.20 6.96
N SER A 183 13.50 -14.35 6.69
CA SER A 183 14.56 -13.48 7.22
C SER A 183 15.09 -12.61 6.10
N LEU A 184 15.15 -11.29 6.34
CA LEU A 184 15.62 -10.28 5.40
C LEU A 184 16.78 -9.52 6.02
N ASP A 185 17.90 -9.44 5.33
CA ASP A 185 18.97 -8.50 5.66
C ASP A 185 18.57 -7.10 5.22
N ILE A 186 18.30 -6.24 6.20
CA ILE A 186 17.82 -4.88 5.96
C ILE A 186 18.90 -4.00 5.35
N GLY A 187 20.17 -4.18 5.70
CA GLY A 187 21.27 -3.44 5.08
C GLY A 187 21.35 -3.74 3.59
N GLN A 188 21.34 -5.02 3.21
CA GLN A 188 21.35 -5.43 1.81
C GLN A 188 20.09 -4.95 1.06
N LEU A 189 18.91 -5.07 1.67
CA LEU A 189 17.65 -4.62 1.09
C LEU A 189 17.67 -3.12 0.79
N LEU A 190 18.22 -2.31 1.71
CA LEU A 190 18.35 -0.87 1.59
C LEU A 190 19.56 -0.41 0.74
N GLY A 191 20.35 -1.36 0.19
CA GLY A 191 21.49 -1.06 -0.66
C GLY A 191 22.69 -0.45 0.09
N ARG A 192 22.93 -0.97 1.29
CA ARG A 192 24.11 -0.66 2.13
C ARG A 192 25.12 -1.79 2.10
#